data_70e654d8981a6d1c0a95f95ef5f9a7f6
#
_entry.id   70e654d8981a6d1c0a95f95ef5f9a7f6
#
_cell.length_a   1.000
_cell.length_b   1.000
_cell.length_c   1.000
_cell.angle_alpha   90.00
_cell.angle_beta   90.00
_cell.angle_gamma   90.00
#
_symmetry.space_group_name_H-M   'P 1'
#
loop_
_entity.id
_entity.type
_entity.pdbx_description
1 polymer ?
#
loop_
_entity_poly.entity_id
_entity_poly.type
_entity_poly.pdbx_seq_one_letter_code
_entity_poly.pdbx_strand_id
1 'polypeptide(L)'
;MERKGFKSNFGFIMAAVGSAVGLGNIWGFPNKMGANGGFTFLLIYLVLAVFCGFIIMLGELAIGRKTGQGAVGAYKIISKKFSWMGWMGIASAFFILFFYCALGGYCIKYAVLNIGDLFKAGFGTNGLSGGEVFGAFMASPWEAIIYGVIFVALTMLIVMGGVSGGIEKVCSIGMPCLFVALLICIIRACTLPGAVDGLKYMFVPGWAVANGVIAEAPNFFTVLSTAGGQMFFSLSLGMGAMITYGSYLDKKQNLEKNAIMIVILDTLVALMAGLCVIPARFALDPTGALGGPSLLFITMQNVFQAMGGIGPVFGILFYVLVVFAAISSSISLLEVIVAHFVDKAAEKGKGDKRKKYTLVAACFVAIGCILVCADRLGGAGIHPAALLGLENYGAWAADWLDFFDMLSEGIMMPLGALLMSLMLGWEIGPDIVKEECGQEGNTMKSF
;
A
#
# COMPACT_ATOMS: atom_id res chain seq x y z
N MET A 1 15.04 -23.29 -16.79
CA MET A 1 15.94 -22.21 -16.27
C MET A 1 15.56 -22.00 -14.84
N GLU A 2 16.49 -22.15 -13.90
CA GLU A 2 16.22 -21.81 -12.50
C GLU A 2 15.89 -20.30 -12.39
N ARG A 3 14.78 -19.99 -11.78
CA ARG A 3 14.35 -18.62 -11.54
C ARG A 3 15.27 -18.00 -10.50
N LYS A 4 15.91 -16.87 -10.78
CA LYS A 4 16.73 -16.17 -9.78
C LYS A 4 15.82 -15.67 -8.67
N GLY A 5 15.84 -16.35 -7.51
CA GLY A 5 15.11 -16.00 -6.31
C GLY A 5 15.83 -14.97 -5.44
N PHE A 6 15.33 -14.79 -4.24
CA PHE A 6 15.97 -14.00 -3.18
C PHE A 6 17.26 -14.66 -2.71
N LYS A 7 18.28 -13.86 -2.40
CA LYS A 7 19.58 -14.37 -1.92
C LYS A 7 19.54 -14.83 -0.47
N SER A 8 18.64 -14.25 0.32
CA SER A 8 18.54 -14.51 1.76
C SER A 8 17.10 -14.50 2.24
N ASN A 9 16.83 -15.19 3.37
CA ASN A 9 15.52 -15.12 4.02
C ASN A 9 15.23 -13.70 4.54
N PHE A 10 16.22 -13.01 5.05
CA PHE A 10 16.08 -11.61 5.47
C PHE A 10 15.67 -10.73 4.28
N GLY A 11 16.34 -10.91 3.11
CA GLY A 11 16.00 -10.18 1.90
C GLY A 11 14.57 -10.47 1.41
N PHE A 12 14.13 -11.72 1.48
CA PHE A 12 12.75 -12.09 1.20
C PHE A 12 11.76 -11.40 2.15
N ILE A 13 11.99 -11.51 3.48
CA ILE A 13 11.11 -10.89 4.48
C ILE A 13 11.05 -9.37 4.25
N MET A 14 12.18 -8.70 4.06
CA MET A 14 12.21 -7.26 3.81
C MET A 14 11.52 -6.87 2.50
N ALA A 15 11.62 -7.69 1.46
CA ALA A 15 10.92 -7.44 0.21
C ALA A 15 9.41 -7.67 0.35
N ALA A 16 8.98 -8.73 1.03
CA ALA A 16 7.58 -9.04 1.27
C ALA A 16 6.93 -8.01 2.22
N VAL A 17 7.63 -7.65 3.30
CA VAL A 17 7.23 -6.55 4.19
C VAL A 17 7.19 -5.23 3.42
N GLY A 18 8.17 -4.94 2.56
CA GLY A 18 8.17 -3.76 1.71
C GLY A 18 7.06 -3.75 0.64
N SER A 19 6.59 -4.93 0.21
CA SER A 19 5.40 -5.05 -0.62
C SER A 19 4.14 -4.68 0.16
N ALA A 20 4.04 -5.15 1.39
CA ALA A 20 2.91 -4.90 2.29
C ALA A 20 2.94 -3.45 2.81
N VAL A 21 4.06 -3.02 3.39
CA VAL A 21 4.24 -1.68 3.95
C VAL A 21 4.37 -0.63 2.86
N GLY A 22 3.34 0.19 2.69
CA GLY A 22 3.29 1.23 1.67
C GLY A 22 2.46 2.45 2.06
N LEU A 23 1.89 3.12 1.08
CA LEU A 23 0.90 4.18 1.31
C LEU A 23 -0.31 3.64 2.07
N GLY A 24 -0.64 2.35 1.90
CA GLY A 24 -1.69 1.69 2.66
C GLY A 24 -1.51 1.81 4.17
N ASN A 25 -0.28 1.63 4.69
CA ASN A 25 0.00 1.75 6.12
C ASN A 25 0.16 3.20 6.56
N ILE A 26 0.92 4.01 5.80
CA ILE A 26 1.34 5.35 6.27
C ILE A 26 0.24 6.39 6.03
N TRP A 27 -0.56 6.22 4.99
CA TRP A 27 -1.69 7.10 4.67
C TRP A 27 -3.04 6.40 4.86
N GLY A 28 -3.27 5.26 4.22
CA GLY A 28 -4.56 4.56 4.21
C GLY A 28 -5.05 4.18 5.60
N PHE A 29 -4.17 3.59 6.42
CA PHE A 29 -4.54 3.17 7.77
C PHE A 29 -4.90 4.35 8.70
N PRO A 30 -4.08 5.41 8.88
CA PRO A 30 -4.47 6.57 9.68
C PRO A 30 -5.71 7.28 9.13
N ASN A 31 -5.85 7.37 7.80
CA ASN A 31 -7.01 7.91 7.12
C ASN A 31 -8.29 7.17 7.51
N LYS A 32 -8.32 5.86 7.27
CA LYS A 32 -9.50 5.02 7.54
C LYS A 32 -9.79 4.91 9.05
N MET A 33 -8.77 4.84 9.88
CA MET A 33 -8.92 4.89 11.33
C MET A 33 -9.50 6.22 11.79
N GLY A 34 -9.02 7.33 11.24
CA GLY A 34 -9.53 8.66 11.54
C GLY A 34 -10.99 8.86 11.14
N ALA A 35 -11.41 8.31 10.00
CA ALA A 35 -12.78 8.42 9.50
C ALA A 35 -13.76 7.43 10.17
N ASN A 36 -13.28 6.37 10.81
CA ASN A 36 -14.11 5.26 11.31
C ASN A 36 -14.02 5.07 12.85
N GLY A 37 -13.91 6.15 13.60
CA GLY A 37 -14.04 6.13 15.06
C GLY A 37 -12.84 5.62 15.84
N GLY A 38 -11.63 5.69 15.26
CA GLY A 38 -10.38 5.41 15.96
C GLY A 38 -10.28 3.99 16.50
N PHE A 39 -10.55 3.81 17.79
CA PHE A 39 -10.44 2.52 18.48
C PHE A 39 -11.26 1.39 17.83
N THR A 40 -12.48 1.66 17.40
CA THR A 40 -13.35 0.62 16.81
C THR A 40 -12.75 0.06 15.54
N PHE A 41 -12.26 0.93 14.67
CA PHE A 41 -11.55 0.52 13.45
C PHE A 41 -10.28 -0.28 13.78
N LEU A 42 -9.46 0.22 14.72
CA LEU A 42 -8.23 -0.43 15.13
C LEU A 42 -8.46 -1.87 15.60
N LEU A 43 -9.45 -2.07 16.49
CA LEU A 43 -9.76 -3.39 17.04
C LEU A 43 -10.18 -4.37 15.93
N ILE A 44 -11.10 -3.95 15.05
CA ILE A 44 -11.60 -4.79 13.96
C ILE A 44 -10.46 -5.11 12.98
N TYR A 45 -9.62 -4.12 12.64
CA TYR A 45 -8.47 -4.32 11.77
C TYR A 45 -7.49 -5.36 12.34
N LEU A 46 -7.14 -5.27 13.63
CA LEU A 46 -6.23 -6.22 14.28
C LEU A 46 -6.79 -7.64 14.27
N VAL A 47 -8.08 -7.80 14.55
CA VAL A 47 -8.75 -9.11 14.48
C VAL A 47 -8.69 -9.68 13.05
N LEU A 48 -9.01 -8.86 12.05
CA LEU A 48 -8.96 -9.29 10.65
C LEU A 48 -7.53 -9.62 10.19
N ALA A 49 -6.54 -8.82 10.56
CA ALA A 49 -5.14 -9.06 10.18
C ALA A 49 -4.63 -10.40 10.73
N VAL A 50 -4.96 -10.73 11.99
CA VAL A 50 -4.52 -11.98 12.63
C VAL A 50 -5.27 -13.20 12.08
N PHE A 51 -6.60 -13.14 11.97
CA PHE A 51 -7.41 -14.32 11.64
C PHE A 51 -7.61 -14.50 10.12
N CYS A 52 -7.78 -13.43 9.36
CA CYS A 52 -8.00 -13.50 7.92
C CYS A 52 -6.69 -13.25 7.15
N GLY A 53 -5.98 -12.18 7.49
CA GLY A 53 -4.78 -11.76 6.78
C GLY A 53 -3.68 -12.81 6.81
N PHE A 54 -3.41 -13.42 7.97
CA PHE A 54 -2.40 -14.47 8.09
C PHE A 54 -2.75 -15.72 7.26
N ILE A 55 -4.00 -16.19 7.31
CA ILE A 55 -4.44 -17.41 6.59
C ILE A 55 -4.32 -17.19 5.08
N ILE A 56 -4.79 -16.05 4.59
CA ILE A 56 -4.74 -15.72 3.16
C ILE A 56 -3.28 -15.52 2.71
N MET A 57 -2.46 -14.84 3.50
CA MET A 57 -1.02 -14.68 3.26
C MET A 57 -0.32 -16.03 3.09
N LEU A 58 -0.58 -16.95 4.01
CA LEU A 58 0.01 -18.29 3.98
C LEU A 58 -0.42 -19.07 2.74
N GLY A 59 -1.70 -18.99 2.36
CA GLY A 59 -2.25 -19.60 1.15
C GLY A 59 -1.59 -19.07 -0.13
N GLU A 60 -1.48 -17.75 -0.28
CA GLU A 60 -0.83 -17.14 -1.45
C GLU A 60 0.65 -17.52 -1.55
N LEU A 61 1.39 -17.45 -0.46
CA LEU A 61 2.81 -17.85 -0.43
C LEU A 61 2.98 -19.33 -0.77
N ALA A 62 2.11 -20.21 -0.27
CA ALA A 62 2.14 -21.64 -0.55
C ALA A 62 1.90 -21.94 -2.03
N ILE A 63 0.86 -21.32 -2.63
CA ILE A 63 0.55 -21.45 -4.06
C ILE A 63 1.76 -20.99 -4.90
N GLY A 64 2.32 -19.84 -4.57
CA GLY A 64 3.49 -19.28 -5.28
C GLY A 64 4.69 -20.20 -5.23
N ARG A 65 5.05 -20.69 -4.03
CA ARG A 65 6.23 -21.56 -3.82
C ARG A 65 6.04 -22.95 -4.43
N LYS A 66 4.84 -23.53 -4.34
CA LYS A 66 4.51 -24.82 -4.95
C LYS A 66 4.67 -24.80 -6.46
N THR A 67 4.22 -23.72 -7.11
CA THR A 67 4.17 -23.63 -8.56
C THR A 67 5.43 -23.04 -9.18
N GLY A 68 6.19 -22.24 -8.44
CA GLY A 68 7.34 -21.49 -8.96
C GLY A 68 6.97 -20.48 -10.04
N GLN A 69 5.70 -20.05 -10.14
CA GLN A 69 5.16 -19.18 -11.17
C GLN A 69 4.53 -17.93 -10.55
N GLY A 70 4.51 -16.82 -11.29
CA GLY A 70 3.70 -15.65 -10.93
C GLY A 70 2.20 -15.97 -10.97
N ALA A 71 1.35 -15.04 -10.49
CA ALA A 71 -0.06 -15.28 -10.23
C ALA A 71 -0.82 -16.02 -11.35
N VAL A 72 -0.70 -15.56 -12.62
CA VAL A 72 -1.42 -16.18 -13.75
C VAL A 72 -0.97 -17.63 -14.00
N GLY A 73 0.34 -17.88 -13.98
CA GLY A 73 0.90 -19.22 -14.16
C GLY A 73 0.51 -20.14 -13.01
N ALA A 74 0.58 -19.63 -11.78
CA ALA A 74 0.24 -20.36 -10.57
C ALA A 74 -1.21 -20.84 -10.57
N TYR A 75 -2.18 -19.96 -10.76
CA TYR A 75 -3.59 -20.34 -10.83
C TYR A 75 -3.87 -21.32 -11.98
N LYS A 76 -3.25 -21.13 -13.16
CA LYS A 76 -3.41 -22.04 -14.30
C LYS A 76 -2.92 -23.46 -14.01
N ILE A 77 -1.85 -23.61 -13.22
CA ILE A 77 -1.30 -24.91 -12.82
C ILE A 77 -2.22 -25.56 -11.77
N ILE A 78 -2.66 -24.79 -10.79
CA ILE A 78 -3.40 -25.30 -9.64
C ILE A 78 -4.84 -25.65 -10.00
N SER A 79 -5.55 -24.74 -10.71
CA SER A 79 -6.94 -24.96 -11.09
C SER A 79 -7.28 -24.30 -12.42
N LYS A 80 -7.78 -25.11 -13.37
CA LYS A 80 -8.26 -24.59 -14.65
C LYS A 80 -9.48 -23.69 -14.47
N LYS A 81 -10.35 -23.99 -13.51
CA LYS A 81 -11.58 -23.26 -13.21
C LYS A 81 -11.29 -21.84 -12.72
N PHE A 82 -10.27 -21.67 -11.86
CA PHE A 82 -9.88 -20.39 -11.27
C PHE A 82 -8.71 -19.69 -12.01
N SER A 83 -8.31 -20.21 -13.18
CA SER A 83 -7.16 -19.68 -13.94
C SER A 83 -7.28 -18.20 -14.32
N TRP A 84 -8.50 -17.67 -14.44
CA TRP A 84 -8.78 -16.27 -14.77
C TRP A 84 -8.44 -15.30 -13.60
N MET A 85 -8.40 -15.81 -12.35
CA MET A 85 -8.06 -14.99 -11.17
C MET A 85 -6.68 -14.36 -11.27
N GLY A 86 -5.72 -15.05 -11.90
CA GLY A 86 -4.40 -14.48 -12.12
C GLY A 86 -4.43 -13.21 -12.98
N TRP A 87 -5.31 -13.15 -13.97
CA TRP A 87 -5.52 -11.95 -14.78
C TRP A 87 -6.23 -10.83 -14.01
N MET A 88 -7.18 -11.18 -13.15
CA MET A 88 -7.81 -10.24 -12.23
C MET A 88 -6.77 -9.62 -11.30
N GLY A 89 -5.81 -10.41 -10.78
CA GLY A 89 -4.70 -9.91 -9.97
C GLY A 89 -3.79 -8.93 -10.75
N ILE A 90 -3.46 -9.23 -12.02
CA ILE A 90 -2.70 -8.30 -12.88
C ILE A 90 -3.49 -7.00 -13.12
N ALA A 91 -4.78 -7.08 -13.40
CA ALA A 91 -5.62 -5.90 -13.60
C ALA A 91 -5.70 -5.04 -12.33
N SER A 92 -5.88 -5.68 -11.16
CA SER A 92 -5.85 -5.00 -9.86
C SER A 92 -4.52 -4.27 -9.64
N ALA A 93 -3.39 -4.94 -9.91
CA ALA A 93 -2.06 -4.32 -9.79
C ALA A 93 -1.89 -3.09 -10.72
N PHE A 94 -2.43 -3.13 -11.95
CA PHE A 94 -2.43 -1.96 -12.84
C PHE A 94 -3.28 -0.81 -12.28
N PHE A 95 -4.52 -1.10 -11.86
CA PHE A 95 -5.42 -0.06 -11.32
C PHE A 95 -4.82 0.60 -10.07
N ILE A 96 -4.24 -0.20 -9.17
CA ILE A 96 -3.53 0.34 -8.02
C ILE A 96 -2.37 1.23 -8.47
N LEU A 97 -1.51 0.78 -9.37
CA LEU A 97 -0.36 1.55 -9.82
C LEU A 97 -0.74 2.89 -10.45
N PHE A 98 -1.91 3.01 -11.10
CA PHE A 98 -2.36 4.25 -11.72
C PHE A 98 -2.48 5.39 -10.70
N PHE A 99 -3.18 5.17 -9.60
CA PHE A 99 -3.33 6.20 -8.56
C PHE A 99 -2.15 6.21 -7.57
N TYR A 100 -1.55 5.07 -7.31
CA TYR A 100 -0.46 4.92 -6.38
C TYR A 100 0.79 5.71 -6.81
N CYS A 101 1.10 5.68 -8.10
CA CYS A 101 2.21 6.46 -8.66
C CYS A 101 1.94 7.96 -8.64
N ALA A 102 0.68 8.39 -8.81
CA ALA A 102 0.30 9.79 -8.64
C ALA A 102 0.53 10.26 -7.21
N LEU A 103 0.01 9.51 -6.21
CA LEU A 103 0.22 9.82 -4.78
C LEU A 103 1.70 9.78 -4.39
N GLY A 104 2.46 8.79 -4.90
CA GLY A 104 3.92 8.71 -4.70
C GLY A 104 4.64 9.94 -5.25
N GLY A 105 4.22 10.43 -6.42
CA GLY A 105 4.70 11.68 -7.01
C GLY A 105 4.38 12.90 -6.13
N TYR A 106 3.16 12.97 -5.59
CA TYR A 106 2.78 14.03 -4.65
C TYR A 106 3.67 14.04 -3.41
N CYS A 107 4.02 12.87 -2.88
CA CYS A 107 4.95 12.76 -1.76
C CYS A 107 6.35 13.28 -2.11
N ILE A 108 6.85 13.02 -3.33
CA ILE A 108 8.13 13.60 -3.80
C ILE A 108 8.03 15.13 -3.85
N LYS A 109 6.95 15.68 -4.39
CA LYS A 109 6.71 17.14 -4.42
C LYS A 109 6.77 17.74 -3.02
N TYR A 110 6.09 17.10 -2.04
CA TYR A 110 6.05 17.62 -0.68
C TYR A 110 7.39 17.45 0.06
N ALA A 111 8.19 16.45 -0.25
CA ALA A 111 9.57 16.38 0.21
C ALA A 111 10.39 17.55 -0.32
N VAL A 112 10.26 17.89 -1.63
CA VAL A 112 10.94 19.02 -2.26
C VAL A 112 10.47 20.35 -1.65
N LEU A 113 9.17 20.52 -1.37
CA LEU A 113 8.64 21.74 -0.72
C LEU A 113 9.29 21.97 0.65
N ASN A 114 9.36 20.93 1.48
CA ASN A 114 9.97 21.03 2.81
C ASN A 114 11.50 21.26 2.74
N ILE A 115 12.17 20.75 1.70
CA ILE A 115 13.58 21.12 1.41
C ILE A 115 13.66 22.63 1.09
N GLY A 116 12.74 23.15 0.28
CA GLY A 116 12.63 24.57 -0.01
C GLY A 116 12.47 25.42 1.25
N ASP A 117 11.59 25.00 2.16
CA ASP A 117 11.37 25.72 3.43
C ASP A 117 12.61 25.68 4.33
N LEU A 118 13.33 24.54 4.39
CA LEU A 118 14.56 24.42 5.19
C LEU A 118 15.64 25.39 4.73
N PHE A 119 15.79 25.56 3.43
CA PHE A 119 16.78 26.47 2.83
C PHE A 119 16.23 27.87 2.54
N LYS A 120 14.95 28.16 2.89
CA LYS A 120 14.25 29.41 2.58
C LYS A 120 14.31 29.76 1.08
N ALA A 121 14.19 28.72 0.24
CA ALA A 121 14.24 28.86 -1.21
C ALA A 121 12.85 29.12 -1.78
N GLY A 122 12.76 29.83 -2.91
CA GLY A 122 11.48 30.19 -3.51
C GLY A 122 10.57 29.06 -3.99
N PHE A 123 11.05 27.82 -3.96
CA PHE A 123 10.27 26.61 -4.25
C PHE A 123 9.67 25.93 -3.01
N GLY A 124 9.84 26.52 -1.81
CA GLY A 124 9.17 26.09 -0.58
C GLY A 124 7.70 26.50 -0.51
N THR A 125 7.10 26.37 0.67
CA THR A 125 5.70 26.78 0.91
C THR A 125 5.51 28.29 0.89
N ASN A 126 6.58 29.07 1.09
CA ASN A 126 6.59 30.53 1.10
C ASN A 126 5.57 31.16 2.08
N GLY A 127 5.28 30.48 3.18
CA GLY A 127 4.33 30.93 4.20
C GLY A 127 2.85 30.65 3.87
N LEU A 128 2.54 30.00 2.77
CA LEU A 128 1.20 29.56 2.44
C LEU A 128 0.78 28.40 3.37
N SER A 129 -0.48 28.36 3.76
CA SER A 129 -1.06 27.24 4.51
C SER A 129 -1.03 25.94 3.70
N GLY A 130 -1.11 24.79 4.37
CA GLY A 130 -1.17 23.49 3.69
C GLY A 130 -2.30 23.41 2.67
N GLY A 131 -3.47 24.03 2.93
CA GLY A 131 -4.59 24.09 2.00
C GLY A 131 -4.30 24.91 0.74
N GLU A 132 -3.65 26.07 0.89
CA GLU A 132 -3.26 26.90 -0.25
C GLU A 132 -2.18 26.23 -1.10
N VAL A 133 -1.19 25.60 -0.45
CA VAL A 133 -0.13 24.82 -1.13
C VAL A 133 -0.75 23.69 -1.94
N PHE A 134 -1.66 22.90 -1.33
CA PHE A 134 -2.33 21.80 -2.01
C PHE A 134 -3.22 22.28 -3.16
N GLY A 135 -3.98 23.36 -2.94
CA GLY A 135 -4.81 23.97 -3.97
C GLY A 135 -3.99 24.47 -5.17
N ALA A 136 -2.86 25.15 -4.93
CA ALA A 136 -1.95 25.59 -5.97
C ALA A 136 -1.33 24.42 -6.75
N PHE A 137 -0.96 23.35 -6.05
CA PHE A 137 -0.44 22.14 -6.67
C PHE A 137 -1.50 21.44 -7.55
N MET A 138 -2.73 21.32 -7.07
CA MET A 138 -3.84 20.74 -7.85
C MET A 138 -4.26 21.64 -9.03
N ALA A 139 -4.06 22.95 -8.94
CA ALA A 139 -4.29 23.85 -10.07
C ALA A 139 -3.29 23.67 -11.22
N SER A 140 -2.11 23.08 -10.95
CA SER A 140 -1.05 22.83 -11.94
C SER A 140 -0.95 21.35 -12.32
N PRO A 141 -1.74 20.85 -13.29
CA PRO A 141 -1.74 19.41 -13.64
C PRO A 141 -0.36 18.94 -14.13
N TRP A 142 0.39 19.80 -14.80
CA TRP A 142 1.73 19.47 -15.30
C TRP A 142 2.72 19.16 -14.20
N GLU A 143 2.63 19.87 -13.07
CA GLU A 143 3.51 19.62 -11.94
C GLU A 143 3.20 18.24 -11.32
N ALA A 144 1.93 17.94 -11.11
CA ALA A 144 1.47 16.63 -10.63
C ALA A 144 1.92 15.48 -11.58
N ILE A 145 1.75 15.67 -12.89
CA ILE A 145 2.16 14.71 -13.92
C ILE A 145 3.67 14.47 -13.88
N ILE A 146 4.48 15.51 -13.82
CA ILE A 146 5.95 15.40 -13.80
C ILE A 146 6.40 14.57 -12.60
N TYR A 147 5.93 14.88 -11.39
CA TYR A 147 6.29 14.13 -10.19
C TYR A 147 5.78 12.68 -10.23
N GLY A 148 4.56 12.46 -10.74
CA GLY A 148 4.00 11.12 -10.93
C GLY A 148 4.85 10.28 -11.91
N VAL A 149 5.24 10.85 -13.06
CA VAL A 149 6.11 10.18 -14.03
C VAL A 149 7.51 9.91 -13.48
N ILE A 150 8.07 10.83 -12.67
CA ILE A 150 9.33 10.59 -11.96
C ILE A 150 9.19 9.37 -11.05
N PHE A 151 8.08 9.25 -10.30
CA PHE A 151 7.85 8.10 -9.43
C PHE A 151 7.71 6.79 -10.22
N VAL A 152 6.99 6.79 -11.35
CA VAL A 152 6.93 5.63 -12.27
C VAL A 152 8.31 5.24 -12.77
N ALA A 153 9.14 6.22 -13.17
CA ALA A 153 10.49 5.98 -13.65
C ALA A 153 11.39 5.34 -12.57
N LEU A 154 11.31 5.82 -11.33
CA LEU A 154 12.05 5.23 -10.20
C LEU A 154 11.63 3.77 -9.96
N THR A 155 10.33 3.49 -9.92
CA THR A 155 9.77 2.14 -9.79
C THR A 155 10.28 1.23 -10.92
N MET A 156 10.19 1.70 -12.16
CA MET A 156 10.64 0.98 -13.34
C MET A 156 12.12 0.62 -13.27
N LEU A 157 12.99 1.56 -12.93
CA LEU A 157 14.44 1.35 -12.87
C LEU A 157 14.81 0.26 -11.85
N ILE A 158 14.14 0.24 -10.69
CA ILE A 158 14.38 -0.77 -9.65
C ILE A 158 13.94 -2.15 -10.12
N VAL A 159 12.74 -2.27 -10.72
CA VAL A 159 12.21 -3.56 -11.23
C VAL A 159 13.04 -4.09 -12.39
N MET A 160 13.62 -3.23 -13.25
CA MET A 160 14.57 -3.62 -14.28
C MET A 160 15.83 -4.29 -13.71
N GLY A 161 16.22 -3.97 -12.49
CA GLY A 161 17.32 -4.60 -11.76
C GLY A 161 17.05 -6.05 -11.32
N GLY A 162 15.80 -6.50 -11.43
CA GLY A 162 15.35 -7.84 -11.06
C GLY A 162 15.18 -8.04 -9.56
N VAL A 163 14.80 -9.27 -9.15
CA VAL A 163 14.44 -9.58 -7.77
C VAL A 163 15.61 -9.36 -6.82
N SER A 164 16.75 -10.00 -7.03
CA SER A 164 17.89 -9.93 -6.11
C SER A 164 18.74 -8.65 -6.27
N GLY A 165 18.80 -8.06 -7.47
CA GLY A 165 19.63 -6.88 -7.76
C GLY A 165 18.90 -5.55 -7.54
N GLY A 166 17.58 -5.54 -7.70
CA GLY A 166 16.71 -4.37 -7.54
C GLY A 166 15.88 -4.44 -6.27
N ILE A 167 14.86 -5.28 -6.27
CA ILE A 167 13.82 -5.36 -5.23
C ILE A 167 14.44 -5.68 -3.84
N GLU A 168 15.15 -6.80 -3.72
CA GLU A 168 15.76 -7.25 -2.47
C GLU A 168 16.73 -6.20 -1.91
N LYS A 169 17.57 -5.62 -2.76
CA LYS A 169 18.57 -4.63 -2.35
C LYS A 169 17.92 -3.36 -1.79
N VAL A 170 16.91 -2.83 -2.48
CA VAL A 170 16.20 -1.62 -2.04
C VAL A 170 15.44 -1.87 -0.74
N CYS A 171 14.69 -2.98 -0.65
CA CYS A 171 13.90 -3.29 0.54
C CYS A 171 14.77 -3.63 1.76
N SER A 172 15.89 -4.36 1.59
CA SER A 172 16.78 -4.72 2.70
C SER A 172 17.42 -3.53 3.40
N ILE A 173 17.59 -2.41 2.69
CA ILE A 173 18.12 -1.16 3.25
C ILE A 173 16.97 -0.23 3.65
N GLY A 174 16.01 -0.05 2.76
CA GLY A 174 14.93 0.92 2.92
C GLY A 174 14.01 0.60 4.08
N MET A 175 13.64 -0.68 4.29
CA MET A 175 12.71 -1.04 5.36
C MET A 175 13.25 -0.76 6.78
N PRO A 176 14.48 -1.16 7.14
CA PRO A 176 15.05 -0.75 8.42
C PRO A 176 15.17 0.78 8.60
N CYS A 177 15.54 1.52 7.54
CA CYS A 177 15.59 2.97 7.58
C CYS A 177 14.19 3.57 7.80
N LEU A 178 13.15 3.01 7.16
CA LEU A 178 11.77 3.40 7.35
C LEU A 178 11.31 3.23 8.81
N PHE A 179 11.59 2.09 9.42
CA PHE A 179 11.27 1.86 10.83
C PHE A 179 11.93 2.89 11.76
N VAL A 180 13.22 3.18 11.56
CA VAL A 180 13.95 4.18 12.37
C VAL A 180 13.35 5.58 12.16
N ALA A 181 13.12 5.99 10.92
CA ALA A 181 12.55 7.30 10.60
C ALA A 181 11.14 7.46 11.19
N LEU A 182 10.31 6.41 11.09
CA LEU A 182 8.97 6.42 11.65
C LEU A 182 9.00 6.54 13.18
N LEU A 183 9.93 5.84 13.85
CA LEU A 183 10.12 5.94 15.30
C LEU A 183 10.48 7.35 15.73
N ILE A 184 11.39 8.04 15.00
CA ILE A 184 11.75 9.44 15.27
C ILE A 184 10.51 10.35 15.14
N CYS A 185 9.70 10.17 14.09
CA CYS A 185 8.46 10.92 13.90
C CYS A 185 7.44 10.65 15.02
N ILE A 186 7.29 9.41 15.48
CA ILE A 186 6.39 9.02 16.59
C ILE A 186 6.81 9.69 17.88
N ILE A 187 8.10 9.63 18.24
CA ILE A 187 8.60 10.29 19.47
C ILE A 187 8.22 11.76 19.43
N ARG A 188 8.46 12.44 18.32
CA ARG A 188 8.08 13.85 18.18
C ARG A 188 6.58 14.07 18.26
N ALA A 189 5.77 13.28 17.53
CA ALA A 189 4.32 13.39 17.51
C ALA A 189 3.70 13.21 18.91
N CYS A 190 4.13 12.19 19.65
CA CYS A 190 3.61 11.87 20.97
C CYS A 190 4.09 12.83 22.08
N THR A 191 5.19 13.56 21.86
CA THR A 191 5.70 14.57 22.82
C THR A 191 5.12 15.98 22.58
N LEU A 192 4.28 16.17 21.57
CA LEU A 192 3.61 17.44 21.33
C LEU A 192 2.54 17.73 22.41
N PRO A 193 2.40 19.00 22.86
CA PRO A 193 1.29 19.39 23.72
C PRO A 193 -0.05 19.11 23.02
N GLY A 194 -0.97 18.37 23.67
CA GLY A 194 -2.25 17.96 23.09
C GLY A 194 -2.26 16.61 22.37
N ALA A 195 -1.11 15.98 22.16
CA ALA A 195 -1.00 14.66 21.52
C ALA A 195 -1.78 13.54 22.26
N VAL A 196 -1.99 13.70 23.57
CA VAL A 196 -2.70 12.73 24.42
C VAL A 196 -4.13 12.47 23.93
N ASP A 197 -4.80 13.46 23.39
CA ASP A 197 -6.16 13.28 22.87
C ASP A 197 -6.18 12.44 21.59
N GLY A 198 -5.16 12.55 20.75
CA GLY A 198 -4.95 11.64 19.63
C GLY A 198 -4.68 10.19 20.08
N LEU A 199 -3.91 10.00 21.14
CA LEU A 199 -3.70 8.66 21.74
C LEU A 199 -5.00 8.09 22.32
N LYS A 200 -5.80 8.91 23.00
CA LYS A 200 -7.11 8.48 23.50
C LYS A 200 -8.06 8.13 22.35
N TYR A 201 -8.04 8.92 21.26
CA TYR A 201 -8.81 8.62 20.05
C TYR A 201 -8.49 7.22 19.50
N MET A 202 -7.20 6.86 19.47
CA MET A 202 -6.76 5.56 18.97
C MET A 202 -7.07 4.40 19.92
N PHE A 203 -6.92 4.58 21.24
CA PHE A 203 -6.84 3.46 22.18
C PHE A 203 -7.97 3.42 23.23
N VAL A 204 -8.79 4.46 23.33
CA VAL A 204 -9.88 4.48 24.33
C VAL A 204 -11.23 4.28 23.66
N PRO A 205 -11.96 3.19 24.02
CA PRO A 205 -13.26 2.90 23.45
C PRO A 205 -14.25 4.05 23.69
N GLY A 206 -14.99 4.46 22.65
CA GLY A 206 -16.03 5.47 22.74
C GLY A 206 -15.55 6.91 22.95
N TRP A 207 -14.25 7.14 23.13
CA TRP A 207 -13.70 8.49 23.40
C TRP A 207 -14.05 9.49 22.29
N ALA A 208 -14.05 9.05 21.03
CA ALA A 208 -14.34 9.90 19.87
C ALA A 208 -15.75 10.51 19.92
N VAL A 209 -16.75 9.72 20.32
CA VAL A 209 -18.14 10.17 20.46
C VAL A 209 -18.29 11.02 21.73
N ALA A 210 -17.74 10.54 22.84
CA ALA A 210 -17.85 11.23 24.15
C ALA A 210 -17.25 12.64 24.13
N ASN A 211 -16.29 12.91 23.25
CA ASN A 211 -15.63 14.23 23.11
C ASN A 211 -16.05 14.98 21.86
N GLY A 212 -17.09 14.54 21.16
CA GLY A 212 -17.68 15.24 20.02
C GLY A 212 -16.78 15.30 18.77
N VAL A 213 -15.76 14.43 18.67
CA VAL A 213 -14.91 14.33 17.49
C VAL A 213 -15.68 13.73 16.32
N ILE A 214 -16.56 12.78 16.61
CA ILE A 214 -17.57 12.25 15.70
C ILE A 214 -18.94 12.32 16.37
N ALA A 215 -19.99 12.58 15.58
CA ALA A 215 -21.35 12.79 16.10
C ALA A 215 -21.95 11.53 16.73
N GLU A 216 -21.70 10.37 16.11
CA GLU A 216 -22.22 9.07 16.53
C GLU A 216 -21.22 7.94 16.22
N ALA A 217 -21.39 6.80 16.88
CA ALA A 217 -20.55 5.63 16.61
C ALA A 217 -20.80 5.14 15.17
N PRO A 218 -19.73 4.87 14.39
CA PRO A 218 -19.88 4.42 13.03
C PRO A 218 -20.54 3.03 12.98
N ASN A 219 -21.29 2.77 11.90
CA ASN A 219 -21.96 1.49 11.70
C ASN A 219 -20.93 0.34 11.66
N PHE A 220 -21.19 -0.73 12.40
CA PHE A 220 -20.29 -1.88 12.52
C PHE A 220 -19.94 -2.50 11.14
N PHE A 221 -20.92 -2.69 10.26
CA PHE A 221 -20.67 -3.28 8.94
C PHE A 221 -19.85 -2.36 8.04
N THR A 222 -20.02 -1.06 8.16
CA THR A 222 -19.21 -0.06 7.45
C THR A 222 -17.76 -0.16 7.92
N VAL A 223 -17.52 -0.18 9.24
CA VAL A 223 -16.17 -0.31 9.79
C VAL A 223 -15.55 -1.65 9.42
N LEU A 224 -16.32 -2.74 9.48
CA LEU A 224 -15.86 -4.08 9.09
C LEU A 224 -15.43 -4.13 7.63
N SER A 225 -16.22 -3.56 6.72
CA SER A 225 -15.89 -3.48 5.31
C SER A 225 -14.64 -2.64 5.05
N THR A 226 -14.57 -1.45 5.69
CA THR A 226 -13.41 -0.55 5.54
C THR A 226 -12.13 -1.16 6.12
N ALA A 227 -12.22 -1.79 7.31
CA ALA A 227 -11.07 -2.46 7.92
C ALA A 227 -10.64 -3.70 7.13
N GLY A 228 -11.59 -4.43 6.54
CA GLY A 228 -11.33 -5.56 5.66
C GLY A 228 -10.60 -5.14 4.38
N GLY A 229 -11.11 -4.13 3.67
CA GLY A 229 -10.43 -3.56 2.51
C GLY A 229 -9.02 -3.07 2.85
N GLN A 230 -8.88 -2.32 3.96
CA GLN A 230 -7.57 -1.88 4.45
C GLN A 230 -6.63 -3.04 4.74
N MET A 231 -7.10 -4.15 5.32
CA MET A 231 -6.28 -5.33 5.60
C MET A 231 -5.80 -6.00 4.30
N PHE A 232 -6.67 -6.15 3.30
CA PHE A 232 -6.28 -6.69 2.00
C PHE A 232 -5.25 -5.80 1.31
N PHE A 233 -5.47 -4.50 1.31
CA PHE A 233 -4.58 -3.54 0.68
C PHE A 233 -3.22 -3.48 1.39
N SER A 234 -3.21 -3.33 2.71
CA SER A 234 -2.00 -3.28 3.55
C SER A 234 -1.14 -4.52 3.36
N LEU A 235 -1.71 -5.72 3.46
CA LEU A 235 -0.99 -6.99 3.31
C LEU A 235 -0.75 -7.40 1.85
N SER A 236 -1.17 -6.61 0.87
CA SER A 236 -1.06 -6.89 -0.57
C SER A 236 -1.67 -8.24 -0.97
N LEU A 237 -2.84 -8.60 -0.42
CA LEU A 237 -3.52 -9.88 -0.62
C LEU A 237 -4.63 -9.79 -1.68
N GLY A 238 -4.95 -10.93 -2.30
CA GLY A 238 -6.02 -11.03 -3.29
C GLY A 238 -5.64 -10.62 -4.71
N MET A 239 -4.47 -10.00 -4.91
CA MET A 239 -3.97 -9.56 -6.22
C MET A 239 -2.78 -10.38 -6.75
N GLY A 240 -2.37 -11.41 -6.04
CA GLY A 240 -1.28 -12.30 -6.46
C GLY A 240 0.13 -11.78 -6.22
N ALA A 241 0.30 -10.73 -5.43
CA ALA A 241 1.61 -10.22 -5.04
C ALA A 241 2.37 -11.24 -4.20
N MET A 242 1.73 -11.79 -3.18
CA MET A 242 2.34 -12.81 -2.33
C MET A 242 2.51 -14.15 -3.04
N ILE A 243 1.66 -14.50 -4.02
CA ILE A 243 1.89 -15.63 -4.93
C ILE A 243 3.18 -15.40 -5.72
N THR A 244 3.34 -14.20 -6.30
CA THR A 244 4.54 -13.87 -7.09
C THR A 244 5.80 -13.92 -6.22
N TYR A 245 5.78 -13.36 -5.01
CA TYR A 245 6.92 -13.40 -4.10
C TYR A 245 7.19 -14.80 -3.55
N GLY A 246 6.14 -15.56 -3.22
CA GLY A 246 6.25 -16.97 -2.86
C GLY A 246 6.94 -17.82 -3.92
N SER A 247 6.72 -17.50 -5.21
CA SER A 247 7.37 -18.21 -6.32
C SER A 247 8.90 -18.02 -6.40
N TYR A 248 9.44 -17.04 -5.71
CA TYR A 248 10.89 -16.79 -5.57
C TYR A 248 11.48 -17.34 -4.27
N LEU A 249 10.64 -17.92 -3.38
CA LEU A 249 11.06 -18.40 -2.06
C LEU A 249 11.65 -19.81 -2.15
N ASP A 250 12.82 -20.01 -1.53
CA ASP A 250 13.45 -21.32 -1.44
C ASP A 250 12.60 -22.26 -0.56
N LYS A 251 12.48 -23.54 -0.97
CA LYS A 251 11.76 -24.60 -0.24
C LYS A 251 12.34 -24.89 1.16
N LYS A 252 13.59 -24.55 1.43
CA LYS A 252 14.23 -24.67 2.74
C LYS A 252 13.76 -23.65 3.77
N GLN A 253 13.08 -22.60 3.32
CA GLN A 253 12.58 -21.54 4.20
C GLN A 253 11.28 -21.97 4.89
N ASN A 254 11.12 -21.60 6.16
CA ASN A 254 9.89 -21.85 6.90
C ASN A 254 8.80 -20.85 6.46
N LEU A 255 7.79 -21.36 5.75
CA LEU A 255 6.74 -20.56 5.15
C LEU A 255 5.85 -19.89 6.19
N GLU A 256 5.43 -20.66 7.19
CA GLU A 256 4.54 -20.20 8.27
C GLU A 256 5.21 -19.07 9.07
N LYS A 257 6.46 -19.28 9.49
CA LYS A 257 7.22 -18.24 10.20
C LYS A 257 7.39 -16.97 9.39
N ASN A 258 7.61 -17.10 8.09
CA ASN A 258 7.72 -15.96 7.19
C ASN A 258 6.39 -15.22 7.06
N ALA A 259 5.26 -15.93 6.89
CA ALA A 259 3.93 -15.34 6.82
C ALA A 259 3.58 -14.59 8.12
N ILE A 260 3.80 -15.20 9.28
CA ILE A 260 3.60 -14.55 10.59
C ILE A 260 4.44 -13.27 10.69
N MET A 261 5.72 -13.34 10.32
CA MET A 261 6.62 -12.19 10.41
C MET A 261 6.17 -11.04 9.52
N ILE A 262 5.71 -11.33 8.30
CA ILE A 262 5.21 -10.30 7.37
C ILE A 262 3.98 -9.62 7.96
N VAL A 263 2.99 -10.38 8.43
CA VAL A 263 1.75 -9.82 9.01
C VAL A 263 2.04 -8.98 10.26
N ILE A 264 2.92 -9.46 11.16
CA ILE A 264 3.31 -8.71 12.37
C ILE A 264 4.01 -7.41 12.00
N LEU A 265 4.99 -7.44 11.11
CA LEU A 265 5.76 -6.24 10.75
C LEU A 265 4.90 -5.23 9.99
N ASP A 266 4.01 -5.68 9.10
CA ASP A 266 3.06 -4.81 8.41
C ASP A 266 2.10 -4.12 9.39
N THR A 267 1.46 -4.91 10.25
CA THR A 267 0.54 -4.40 11.28
C THR A 267 1.25 -3.43 12.24
N LEU A 268 2.50 -3.73 12.62
CA LEU A 268 3.31 -2.85 13.45
C LEU A 268 3.55 -1.50 12.77
N VAL A 269 3.90 -1.49 11.48
CA VAL A 269 4.09 -0.23 10.74
C VAL A 269 2.79 0.55 10.61
N ALA A 270 1.65 -0.12 10.37
CA ALA A 270 0.34 0.54 10.34
C ALA A 270 0.02 1.23 11.67
N LEU A 271 0.24 0.55 12.80
CA LEU A 271 0.12 1.14 14.14
C LEU A 271 1.08 2.30 14.37
N MET A 272 2.34 2.14 13.99
CA MET A 272 3.36 3.19 14.09
C MET A 272 2.97 4.41 13.27
N ALA A 273 2.44 4.24 12.06
CA ALA A 273 1.95 5.33 11.24
C ALA A 273 0.74 6.05 11.88
N GLY A 274 -0.20 5.29 12.45
CA GLY A 274 -1.27 5.86 13.27
C GLY A 274 -0.75 6.72 14.41
N LEU A 275 0.24 6.22 15.17
CA LEU A 275 0.91 6.94 16.27
C LEU A 275 1.70 8.17 15.81
N CYS A 276 2.16 8.19 14.56
CA CYS A 276 2.83 9.35 13.98
C CYS A 276 1.82 10.44 13.59
N VAL A 277 0.73 10.06 12.90
CA VAL A 277 -0.18 11.00 12.24
C VAL A 277 -1.27 11.51 13.18
N ILE A 278 -1.96 10.62 13.89
CA ILE A 278 -3.15 11.00 14.67
C ILE A 278 -2.81 11.91 15.87
N PRO A 279 -1.81 11.58 16.73
CA PRO A 279 -1.46 12.48 17.84
C PRO A 279 -0.93 13.84 17.36
N ALA A 280 -0.16 13.89 16.27
CA ALA A 280 0.35 15.12 15.72
C ALA A 280 -0.78 16.03 15.19
N ARG A 281 -1.77 15.44 14.51
CA ARG A 281 -2.98 16.15 14.04
C ARG A 281 -3.76 16.73 15.22
N PHE A 282 -4.02 15.95 16.26
CA PHE A 282 -4.75 16.46 17.44
C PHE A 282 -3.99 17.56 18.18
N ALA A 283 -2.67 17.51 18.19
CA ALA A 283 -1.83 18.48 18.87
C ALA A 283 -1.72 19.84 18.13
N LEU A 284 -1.56 19.83 16.80
CA LEU A 284 -1.14 21.00 16.05
C LEU A 284 -2.14 21.48 14.98
N ASP A 285 -3.04 20.60 14.55
CA ASP A 285 -4.15 20.93 13.65
C ASP A 285 -5.44 20.19 14.07
N PRO A 286 -6.00 20.53 15.25
CA PRO A 286 -7.15 19.79 15.84
C PRO A 286 -8.42 19.89 15.00
N THR A 287 -8.53 20.86 14.11
CA THR A 287 -9.64 21.01 13.15
C THR A 287 -9.34 20.45 11.76
N GLY A 288 -8.12 20.02 11.53
CA GLY A 288 -7.69 19.43 10.26
C GLY A 288 -8.43 18.15 9.90
N ALA A 289 -8.38 17.77 8.64
CA ALA A 289 -9.03 16.56 8.16
C ALA A 289 -8.52 15.31 8.92
N LEU A 290 -9.44 14.39 9.21
CA LEU A 290 -9.13 13.08 9.79
C LEU A 290 -8.92 12.01 8.72
N GLY A 291 -9.23 12.32 7.46
CA GLY A 291 -9.15 11.37 6.38
C GLY A 291 -8.98 12.00 5.00
N GLY A 292 -8.91 11.17 3.96
CA GLY A 292 -8.70 11.56 2.57
C GLY A 292 -7.25 12.00 2.26
N PRO A 293 -6.96 12.38 1.00
CA PRO A 293 -5.67 12.97 0.63
C PRO A 293 -5.33 14.22 1.45
N SER A 294 -6.35 14.95 1.93
CA SER A 294 -6.19 16.13 2.77
C SER A 294 -5.45 15.85 4.09
N LEU A 295 -5.59 14.65 4.69
CA LEU A 295 -4.85 14.30 5.89
C LEU A 295 -3.33 14.32 5.64
N LEU A 296 -2.88 13.76 4.53
CA LEU A 296 -1.45 13.65 4.22
C LEU A 296 -0.86 14.97 3.70
N PHE A 297 -1.57 15.66 2.81
CA PHE A 297 -1.02 16.80 2.06
C PHE A 297 -1.41 18.17 2.62
N ILE A 298 -2.52 18.27 3.37
CA ILE A 298 -2.94 19.51 4.03
C ILE A 298 -2.62 19.46 5.51
N THR A 299 -3.25 18.52 6.24
CA THR A 299 -3.15 18.46 7.71
C THR A 299 -1.71 18.22 8.16
N MET A 300 -0.99 17.25 7.59
CA MET A 300 0.39 16.99 7.97
C MET A 300 1.33 18.14 7.59
N GLN A 301 1.08 18.86 6.48
CA GLN A 301 1.86 20.05 6.14
C GLN A 301 1.62 21.18 7.14
N ASN A 302 0.36 21.41 7.58
CA ASN A 302 0.05 22.35 8.65
C ASN A 302 0.75 21.97 9.96
N VAL A 303 0.79 20.68 10.30
CA VAL A 303 1.50 20.16 11.48
C VAL A 303 2.98 20.53 11.42
N PHE A 304 3.66 20.34 10.28
CA PHE A 304 5.07 20.69 10.14
C PHE A 304 5.29 22.19 10.23
N GLN A 305 4.44 23.01 9.63
CA GLN A 305 4.51 24.47 9.74
C GLN A 305 4.31 24.95 11.19
N ALA A 306 3.37 24.35 11.92
CA ALA A 306 3.13 24.67 13.33
C ALA A 306 4.29 24.24 14.27
N MET A 307 5.18 23.35 13.85
CA MET A 307 6.43 23.02 14.57
C MET A 307 7.48 24.13 14.49
N GLY A 308 7.28 25.19 13.71
CA GLY A 308 8.21 26.30 13.56
C GLY A 308 9.50 25.90 12.84
N GLY A 309 10.65 26.44 13.27
CA GLY A 309 11.92 26.27 12.56
C GLY A 309 12.42 24.83 12.40
N ILE A 310 11.95 23.88 13.23
CA ILE A 310 12.28 22.45 13.11
C ILE A 310 11.31 21.69 12.18
N GLY A 311 10.17 22.31 11.87
CA GLY A 311 9.12 21.71 11.07
C GLY A 311 9.56 21.18 9.71
N PRO A 312 10.31 21.95 8.90
CA PRO A 312 10.80 21.48 7.60
C PRO A 312 11.65 20.21 7.67
N VAL A 313 12.45 20.03 8.74
CA VAL A 313 13.26 18.82 8.95
C VAL A 313 12.36 17.59 9.14
N PHE A 314 11.31 17.72 9.96
CA PHE A 314 10.33 16.65 10.15
C PHE A 314 9.49 16.40 8.90
N GLY A 315 9.15 17.46 8.17
CA GLY A 315 8.47 17.36 6.88
C GLY A 315 9.29 16.56 5.85
N ILE A 316 10.58 16.87 5.71
CA ILE A 316 11.49 16.13 4.84
C ILE A 316 11.57 14.67 5.29
N LEU A 317 11.83 14.42 6.58
CA LEU A 317 11.93 13.07 7.13
C LEU A 317 10.66 12.25 6.84
N PHE A 318 9.50 12.84 7.10
CA PHE A 318 8.20 12.19 6.90
C PHE A 318 7.93 11.89 5.43
N TYR A 319 8.02 12.88 4.53
CA TYR A 319 7.70 12.65 3.12
C TYR A 319 8.73 11.76 2.42
N VAL A 320 10.01 11.82 2.79
CA VAL A 320 11.03 10.87 2.30
C VAL A 320 10.70 9.44 2.77
N LEU A 321 10.30 9.26 4.03
CA LEU A 321 9.82 7.98 4.57
C LEU A 321 8.62 7.48 3.76
N VAL A 322 7.63 8.33 3.49
CA VAL A 322 6.45 7.96 2.69
C VAL A 322 6.83 7.58 1.26
N VAL A 323 7.75 8.31 0.63
CA VAL A 323 8.28 7.96 -0.71
C VAL A 323 8.96 6.59 -0.70
N PHE A 324 9.76 6.27 0.31
CA PHE A 324 10.37 4.94 0.44
C PHE A 324 9.34 3.82 0.59
N ALA A 325 8.34 4.01 1.43
CA ALA A 325 7.24 3.08 1.60
C ALA A 325 6.44 2.92 0.29
N ALA A 326 6.18 4.01 -0.40
CA ALA A 326 5.50 3.98 -1.69
C ALA A 326 6.31 3.23 -2.76
N ILE A 327 7.63 3.45 -2.84
CA ILE A 327 8.51 2.76 -3.79
C ILE A 327 8.52 1.25 -3.50
N SER A 328 8.65 0.82 -2.25
CA SER A 328 8.71 -0.61 -1.91
C SER A 328 7.47 -1.39 -2.34
N SER A 329 6.28 -0.80 -2.22
CA SER A 329 5.03 -1.40 -2.67
C SER A 329 4.83 -1.29 -4.19
N SER A 330 5.17 -0.14 -4.81
CA SER A 330 5.02 0.02 -6.25
C SER A 330 5.90 -0.94 -7.06
N ILE A 331 7.11 -1.26 -6.58
CA ILE A 331 7.98 -2.24 -7.22
C ILE A 331 7.40 -3.65 -7.16
N SER A 332 6.71 -4.02 -6.08
CA SER A 332 6.05 -5.32 -5.97
C SER A 332 4.84 -5.43 -6.90
N LEU A 333 4.02 -4.39 -6.97
CA LEU A 333 2.89 -4.30 -7.89
C LEU A 333 3.34 -4.43 -9.35
N LEU A 334 4.39 -3.70 -9.73
CA LEU A 334 4.95 -3.79 -11.07
C LEU A 334 5.58 -5.17 -11.34
N GLU A 335 6.18 -5.81 -10.32
CA GLU A 335 6.73 -7.16 -10.43
C GLU A 335 5.63 -8.21 -10.69
N VAL A 336 4.45 -8.11 -10.09
CA VAL A 336 3.30 -9.01 -10.38
C VAL A 336 3.01 -9.04 -11.88
N ILE A 337 3.02 -7.87 -12.50
CA ILE A 337 2.75 -7.72 -13.93
C ILE A 337 3.91 -8.28 -14.77
N VAL A 338 5.12 -7.86 -14.45
CA VAL A 338 6.34 -8.21 -15.22
C VAL A 338 6.66 -9.68 -15.12
N ALA A 339 6.50 -10.30 -13.94
CA ALA A 339 6.75 -11.72 -13.73
C ALA A 339 5.95 -12.60 -14.69
N HIS A 340 4.67 -12.30 -14.90
CA HIS A 340 3.84 -13.06 -15.86
C HIS A 340 4.45 -13.06 -17.27
N PHE A 341 4.87 -11.91 -17.78
CA PHE A 341 5.42 -11.81 -19.14
C PHE A 341 6.81 -12.43 -19.25
N VAL A 342 7.61 -12.36 -18.18
CA VAL A 342 8.93 -13.02 -18.12
C VAL A 342 8.76 -14.52 -18.09
N ASP A 343 7.86 -15.08 -17.28
CA ASP A 343 7.57 -16.51 -17.22
C ASP A 343 7.10 -17.05 -18.57
N LYS A 344 6.14 -16.37 -19.20
CA LYS A 344 5.64 -16.73 -20.53
C LYS A 344 6.71 -16.67 -21.63
N ALA A 345 7.68 -15.76 -21.50
CA ALA A 345 8.81 -15.69 -22.44
C ALA A 345 9.78 -16.85 -22.20
N ALA A 346 10.05 -17.22 -20.96
CA ALA A 346 10.88 -18.35 -20.59
C ALA A 346 10.28 -19.68 -21.06
N GLU A 347 8.97 -19.90 -20.89
CA GLU A 347 8.26 -21.07 -21.45
C GLU A 347 8.42 -21.22 -22.97
N LYS A 348 8.49 -20.09 -23.68
CA LYS A 348 8.68 -20.06 -25.15
C LYS A 348 10.16 -20.09 -25.59
N GLY A 349 11.09 -20.33 -24.68
CA GLY A 349 12.54 -20.34 -24.98
C GLY A 349 13.11 -18.97 -25.41
N LYS A 350 12.36 -17.88 -25.21
CA LYS A 350 12.80 -16.52 -25.50
C LYS A 350 13.63 -16.03 -24.33
N GLY A 351 14.93 -15.75 -24.51
CA GLY A 351 15.84 -15.29 -23.44
C GLY A 351 15.30 -14.16 -22.56
N ASP A 352 16.05 -13.74 -21.55
CA ASP A 352 15.63 -12.73 -20.59
C ASP A 352 15.25 -11.41 -21.27
N LYS A 353 13.95 -11.11 -21.22
CA LYS A 353 13.34 -9.88 -21.77
C LYS A 353 12.76 -8.99 -20.68
N ARG A 354 13.17 -9.17 -19.42
CA ARG A 354 12.68 -8.41 -18.26
C ARG A 354 12.67 -6.91 -18.53
N LYS A 355 13.80 -6.34 -18.96
CA LYS A 355 13.90 -4.88 -19.22
C LYS A 355 12.84 -4.39 -20.21
N LYS A 356 12.59 -5.15 -21.30
CA LYS A 356 11.55 -4.80 -22.28
C LYS A 356 10.16 -4.84 -21.69
N TYR A 357 9.82 -5.89 -20.95
CA TYR A 357 8.48 -6.03 -20.37
C TYR A 357 8.24 -5.03 -19.26
N THR A 358 9.26 -4.72 -18.44
CA THR A 358 9.19 -3.67 -17.42
C THR A 358 8.94 -2.31 -18.06
N LEU A 359 9.65 -1.98 -19.15
CA LEU A 359 9.44 -0.70 -19.85
C LEU A 359 8.01 -0.59 -20.39
N VAL A 360 7.51 -1.62 -21.07
CA VAL A 360 6.14 -1.61 -21.64
C VAL A 360 5.08 -1.48 -20.54
N ALA A 361 5.22 -2.25 -19.45
CA ALA A 361 4.30 -2.16 -18.32
C ALA A 361 4.35 -0.77 -17.65
N ALA A 362 5.55 -0.21 -17.44
CA ALA A 362 5.72 1.12 -16.87
C ALA A 362 5.15 2.23 -17.76
N CYS A 363 5.29 2.13 -19.09
CA CYS A 363 4.64 3.08 -20.00
C CYS A 363 3.12 3.04 -19.89
N PHE A 364 2.53 1.85 -19.74
CA PHE A 364 1.09 1.72 -19.55
C PHE A 364 0.65 2.29 -18.17
N VAL A 365 1.41 2.03 -17.12
CA VAL A 365 1.21 2.63 -15.78
C VAL A 365 1.32 4.15 -15.85
N ALA A 366 2.28 4.70 -16.61
CA ALA A 366 2.43 6.13 -16.78
C ALA A 366 1.19 6.79 -17.41
N ILE A 367 0.55 6.12 -18.38
CA ILE A 367 -0.70 6.63 -18.99
C ILE A 367 -1.81 6.73 -17.94
N GLY A 368 -2.01 5.69 -17.13
CA GLY A 368 -3.01 5.72 -16.05
C GLY A 368 -2.67 6.77 -14.96
N CYS A 369 -1.40 6.88 -14.58
CA CYS A 369 -0.92 7.89 -13.65
C CYS A 369 -1.16 9.31 -14.17
N ILE A 370 -0.90 9.57 -15.46
CA ILE A 370 -1.18 10.87 -16.10
C ILE A 370 -2.67 11.18 -16.06
N LEU A 371 -3.54 10.20 -16.31
CA LEU A 371 -5.00 10.38 -16.23
C LEU A 371 -5.42 10.82 -14.81
N VAL A 372 -4.94 10.13 -13.77
CA VAL A 372 -5.24 10.46 -12.37
C VAL A 372 -4.72 11.86 -12.00
N CYS A 373 -3.49 12.20 -12.40
CA CYS A 373 -2.93 13.53 -12.14
C CYS A 373 -3.69 14.65 -12.90
N ALA A 374 -4.08 14.39 -14.15
CA ALA A 374 -4.79 15.36 -14.98
C ALA A 374 -6.21 15.62 -14.48
N ASP A 375 -6.84 14.64 -13.84
CA ASP A 375 -8.17 14.76 -13.23
C ASP A 375 -8.19 15.73 -12.02
N ARG A 376 -7.08 15.92 -11.35
CA ARG A 376 -6.95 16.85 -10.21
C ARG A 376 -7.97 16.57 -9.10
N LEU A 377 -8.14 15.30 -8.74
CA LEU A 377 -9.14 14.84 -7.78
C LEU A 377 -10.57 15.35 -8.14
N GLY A 378 -10.97 15.13 -9.38
CA GLY A 378 -12.28 15.52 -9.90
C GLY A 378 -12.38 16.96 -10.39
N GLY A 379 -11.42 17.83 -10.08
CA GLY A 379 -11.45 19.26 -10.39
C GLY A 379 -11.31 19.62 -11.88
N ALA A 380 -10.96 18.65 -12.73
CA ALA A 380 -10.79 18.90 -14.18
C ALA A 380 -12.04 18.60 -15.02
N GLY A 381 -13.08 18.02 -14.42
CA GLY A 381 -14.30 17.64 -15.14
C GLY A 381 -14.17 16.42 -16.07
N ILE A 382 -13.07 15.67 -15.97
CA ILE A 382 -12.82 14.40 -16.70
C ILE A 382 -12.97 13.17 -15.81
N HIS A 383 -13.62 13.31 -14.67
CA HIS A 383 -13.84 12.25 -13.69
C HIS A 383 -14.82 11.17 -14.20
N PRO A 384 -14.80 9.95 -13.62
CA PRO A 384 -15.61 8.83 -14.08
C PRO A 384 -17.10 9.13 -14.11
N ALA A 385 -17.65 9.87 -13.13
CA ALA A 385 -19.05 10.26 -13.10
C ALA A 385 -19.46 11.01 -14.38
N ALA A 386 -18.66 11.97 -14.82
CA ALA A 386 -18.94 12.76 -16.04
C ALA A 386 -18.74 11.93 -17.32
N LEU A 387 -17.66 11.14 -17.41
CA LEU A 387 -17.32 10.42 -18.64
C LEU A 387 -18.11 9.12 -18.82
N LEU A 388 -18.47 8.44 -17.72
CA LEU A 388 -19.14 7.14 -17.74
C LEU A 388 -20.62 7.20 -17.36
N GLY A 389 -21.16 8.41 -17.08
CA GLY A 389 -22.56 8.59 -16.66
C GLY A 389 -22.85 8.00 -15.27
N LEU A 390 -21.89 8.02 -14.36
CA LEU A 390 -21.97 7.40 -13.03
C LEU A 390 -22.31 8.39 -11.92
N GLU A 391 -22.92 9.54 -12.23
CA GLU A 391 -23.19 10.65 -11.30
C GLU A 391 -24.00 10.25 -10.06
N ASN A 392 -24.84 9.21 -10.18
CA ASN A 392 -25.74 8.74 -9.11
C ASN A 392 -25.22 7.51 -8.35
N TYR A 393 -24.00 7.03 -8.61
CA TYR A 393 -23.52 5.74 -8.12
C TYR A 393 -22.63 5.83 -6.87
N GLY A 394 -22.21 7.03 -6.45
CA GLY A 394 -21.46 7.23 -5.22
C GLY A 394 -20.21 8.11 -5.36
N ALA A 395 -19.64 8.48 -4.23
CA ALA A 395 -18.48 9.37 -4.15
C ALA A 395 -17.23 8.81 -4.86
N TRP A 396 -17.11 7.48 -4.97
CA TRP A 396 -16.00 6.82 -5.68
C TRP A 396 -15.91 7.12 -7.17
N ALA A 397 -16.97 7.66 -7.80
CA ALA A 397 -16.95 8.09 -9.19
C ALA A 397 -16.56 9.57 -9.36
N ALA A 398 -16.31 10.29 -8.26
CA ALA A 398 -16.01 11.71 -8.28
C ALA A 398 -14.60 12.04 -8.80
N ASP A 399 -13.68 11.09 -8.76
CA ASP A 399 -12.35 11.21 -9.34
C ASP A 399 -11.77 9.84 -9.75
N TRP A 400 -10.70 9.85 -10.56
CA TRP A 400 -10.08 8.62 -11.05
C TRP A 400 -9.27 7.89 -9.97
N LEU A 401 -8.80 8.59 -8.92
CA LEU A 401 -8.10 7.96 -7.80
C LEU A 401 -9.06 7.04 -7.05
N ASP A 402 -10.18 7.58 -6.56
CA ASP A 402 -11.18 6.83 -5.80
C ASP A 402 -11.86 5.74 -6.66
N PHE A 403 -12.02 5.99 -7.97
CA PHE A 403 -12.55 4.99 -8.90
C PHE A 403 -11.66 3.75 -9.01
N PHE A 404 -10.36 3.94 -9.25
CA PHE A 404 -9.43 2.82 -9.33
C PHE A 404 -9.19 2.14 -7.99
N ASP A 405 -9.22 2.90 -6.90
CA ASP A 405 -9.15 2.37 -5.54
C ASP A 405 -10.36 1.47 -5.24
N MET A 406 -11.57 1.93 -5.51
CA MET A 406 -12.78 1.14 -5.32
C MET A 406 -12.78 -0.14 -6.18
N LEU A 407 -12.35 -0.07 -7.45
CA LEU A 407 -12.26 -1.26 -8.30
C LEU A 407 -11.25 -2.26 -7.76
N SER A 408 -10.08 -1.82 -7.31
CA SER A 408 -9.00 -2.70 -6.84
C SER A 408 -9.20 -3.13 -5.38
N GLU A 409 -9.20 -2.20 -4.44
CA GLU A 409 -9.29 -2.46 -3.00
C GLU A 409 -10.72 -2.86 -2.59
N GLY A 410 -11.73 -2.17 -3.13
CA GLY A 410 -13.12 -2.42 -2.77
C GLY A 410 -13.70 -3.70 -3.34
N ILE A 411 -13.26 -4.12 -4.52
CA ILE A 411 -13.86 -5.26 -5.25
C ILE A 411 -12.85 -6.37 -5.54
N MET A 412 -11.79 -6.08 -6.33
CA MET A 412 -10.97 -7.15 -6.92
C MET A 412 -10.14 -7.89 -5.89
N MET A 413 -9.56 -7.20 -4.92
CA MET A 413 -8.73 -7.84 -3.88
C MET A 413 -9.55 -8.70 -2.91
N PRO A 414 -10.66 -8.22 -2.31
CA PRO A 414 -11.52 -9.06 -1.48
C PRO A 414 -12.09 -10.26 -2.24
N LEU A 415 -12.51 -10.06 -3.49
CA LEU A 415 -13.03 -11.14 -4.35
C LEU A 415 -11.93 -12.16 -4.67
N GLY A 416 -10.71 -11.71 -4.98
CA GLY A 416 -9.55 -12.55 -5.22
C GLY A 416 -9.21 -13.43 -4.02
N ALA A 417 -9.17 -12.83 -2.83
CA ALA A 417 -8.90 -13.54 -1.58
C ALA A 417 -10.02 -14.54 -1.24
N LEU A 418 -11.28 -14.17 -1.41
CA LEU A 418 -12.42 -15.06 -1.21
C LEU A 418 -12.36 -16.26 -2.15
N LEU A 419 -12.18 -16.03 -3.44
CA LEU A 419 -12.14 -17.09 -4.45
C LEU A 419 -10.92 -18.00 -4.26
N MET A 420 -9.78 -17.47 -3.86
CA MET A 420 -8.60 -18.26 -3.51
C MET A 420 -8.89 -19.14 -2.28
N SER A 421 -9.53 -18.60 -1.26
CA SER A 421 -9.91 -19.36 -0.05
C SER A 421 -10.90 -20.48 -0.38
N LEU A 422 -11.90 -20.20 -1.27
CA LEU A 422 -12.83 -21.22 -1.76
C LEU A 422 -12.11 -22.31 -2.57
N MET A 423 -11.17 -21.93 -3.41
CA MET A 423 -10.38 -22.89 -4.19
C MET A 423 -9.54 -23.78 -3.28
N LEU A 424 -8.83 -23.22 -2.31
CA LEU A 424 -8.01 -23.99 -1.37
C LEU A 424 -8.83 -24.82 -0.39
N GLY A 425 -9.98 -24.32 0.06
CA GLY A 425 -10.81 -25.00 1.06
C GLY A 425 -11.65 -26.15 0.50
N TRP A 426 -12.19 -25.97 -0.72
CA TRP A 426 -13.21 -26.90 -1.26
C TRP A 426 -12.84 -27.61 -2.56
N GLU A 427 -12.02 -27.02 -3.43
CA GLU A 427 -11.68 -27.64 -4.71
C GLU A 427 -10.42 -28.51 -4.61
N ILE A 428 -9.36 -27.97 -4.00
CA ILE A 428 -8.03 -28.60 -4.00
C ILE A 428 -7.72 -29.24 -2.66
N GLY A 429 -8.29 -28.68 -1.59
CA GLY A 429 -7.97 -29.05 -0.22
C GLY A 429 -6.72 -28.36 0.34
N PRO A 430 -6.55 -28.37 1.67
CA PRO A 430 -5.46 -27.67 2.36
C PRO A 430 -4.09 -28.36 2.22
N ASP A 431 -4.00 -29.48 1.50
CA ASP A 431 -2.79 -30.29 1.43
C ASP A 431 -1.60 -29.54 0.81
N ILE A 432 -1.85 -28.65 -0.15
CA ILE A 432 -0.81 -27.78 -0.72
C ILE A 432 -0.15 -26.94 0.38
N VAL A 433 -0.95 -26.34 1.26
CA VAL A 433 -0.44 -25.51 2.35
C VAL A 433 0.32 -26.36 3.36
N LYS A 434 -0.20 -27.55 3.72
CA LYS A 434 0.46 -28.48 4.63
C LYS A 434 1.82 -28.95 4.10
N GLU A 435 1.88 -29.38 2.83
CA GLU A 435 3.13 -29.81 2.18
C GLU A 435 4.17 -28.68 2.20
N GLU A 436 3.75 -27.47 1.83
CA GLU A 436 4.67 -26.34 1.77
C GLU A 436 5.08 -25.83 3.16
N CYS A 437 4.31 -26.08 4.21
CA CYS A 437 4.71 -25.81 5.60
C CYS A 437 5.59 -26.91 6.21
N GLY A 438 5.87 -28.02 5.48
CA GLY A 438 6.70 -29.12 5.99
C GLY A 438 6.03 -29.94 7.10
N GLN A 439 4.71 -29.89 7.20
CA GLN A 439 3.93 -30.60 8.21
C GLN A 439 3.37 -31.90 7.62
N GLU A 440 4.24 -32.86 7.40
CA GLU A 440 3.82 -34.25 7.24
C GLU A 440 3.43 -34.80 8.62
N GLY A 441 2.14 -34.80 8.93
CA GLY A 441 1.57 -35.53 10.10
C GLY A 441 1.17 -34.65 11.28
N ASN A 442 -0.10 -34.68 11.56
CA ASN A 442 -0.80 -34.52 12.87
C ASN A 442 -0.86 -33.15 13.59
N THR A 443 -0.30 -32.04 13.14
CA THR A 443 -0.33 -30.81 13.92
C THR A 443 -1.23 -29.69 13.40
N MET A 444 -1.90 -29.85 12.27
CA MET A 444 -2.85 -28.86 11.77
C MET A 444 -4.31 -29.32 11.88
N LYS A 445 -4.83 -29.42 13.10
CA LYS A 445 -6.29 -29.50 13.35
C LYS A 445 -7.00 -28.14 13.39
N SER A 446 -6.32 -27.08 13.00
CA SER A 446 -6.82 -25.69 13.15
C SER A 446 -6.78 -24.85 11.85
N PHE A 447 -6.84 -25.47 10.67
CA PHE A 447 -7.15 -24.74 9.44
C PHE A 447 -8.55 -25.04 8.97
#